data_33e3784804429b110c1303fbea9864ac
#
_entry.id   33e3784804429b110c1303fbea9864ac
#
_cell.length_a   1.000
_cell.length_b   1.000
_cell.length_c   1.000
_cell.angle_alpha   90.00
_cell.angle_beta   90.00
_cell.angle_gamma   90.00
#
_symmetry.space_group_name_H-M   'P 1'
#
loop_
_entity.id
_entity.type
_entity.pdbx_description
1 polymer ?
#
loop_
_entity_poly.entity_id
_entity_poly.type
_entity_poly.pdbx_seq_one_letter_code
_entity_poly.pdbx_strand_id
1 'polypeptide(L)' 'MPCEECSDGKFKWGKTGSCKYDTKAECEEDNKDY' A
#
# COMPACT_ATOMS: atom_id res chain seq x y z
N MET A 1 3.89 5.68 7.73
CA MET A 1 3.69 6.18 6.39
C MET A 1 2.44 5.59 5.82
N PRO A 2 1.60 6.40 5.25
CA PRO A 2 0.33 5.88 4.73
C PRO A 2 0.50 5.17 3.40
N CYS A 3 -0.36 4.19 3.18
CA CYS A 3 -0.46 3.56 1.89
C CYS A 3 -1.32 4.43 0.98
N GLU A 4 -1.08 4.35 -0.31
CA GLU A 4 -1.83 5.14 -1.28
C GLU A 4 -2.60 4.23 -2.22
N GLU A 5 -3.77 4.68 -2.63
CA GLU A 5 -4.61 3.90 -3.50
C GLU A 5 -4.20 4.11 -4.96
N CYS A 6 -4.06 3.01 -5.68
CA CYS A 6 -3.74 3.06 -7.10
C CYS A 6 -5.02 3.19 -7.91
N SER A 7 -4.86 3.53 -9.19
CA SER A 7 -6.03 3.73 -10.03
C SER A 7 -6.76 2.42 -10.35
N ASP A 8 -6.11 1.28 -10.14
CA ASP A 8 -6.74 0.00 -10.43
C ASP A 8 -7.37 -0.64 -9.20
N GLY A 9 -7.49 0.11 -8.10
CA GLY A 9 -8.11 -0.42 -6.89
C GLY A 9 -7.14 -1.09 -5.95
N LYS A 10 -5.87 -1.11 -6.29
CA LYS A 10 -4.85 -1.68 -5.43
C LYS A 10 -4.20 -0.60 -4.59
N PHE A 11 -3.36 -1.03 -3.66
CA PHE A 11 -2.67 -0.10 -2.77
C PHE A 11 -1.18 -0.29 -2.87
N LYS A 12 -0.45 0.77 -2.58
CA LYS A 12 1.00 0.76 -2.63
C LYS A 12 1.56 1.47 -1.41
N TRP A 13 2.79 1.15 -1.06
CA TRP A 13 3.45 1.76 0.09
C TRP A 13 4.19 3.00 -0.35
N GLY A 14 3.62 4.16 -0.03
CA GLY A 14 4.24 5.41 -0.40
C GLY A 14 4.17 5.65 -1.90
N LYS A 15 4.84 6.68 -2.34
CA LYS A 15 4.79 7.04 -3.74
C LYS A 15 5.62 6.14 -4.64
N THR A 16 6.66 5.55 -4.07
CA THR A 16 7.56 4.70 -4.86
C THR A 16 7.22 3.23 -4.75
N GLY A 17 6.19 2.87 -3.95
CA GLY A 17 5.82 1.48 -3.81
C GLY A 17 5.12 0.94 -5.03
N SER A 18 4.87 -0.37 -5.01
CA SER A 18 4.18 -1.04 -6.10
C SER A 18 2.74 -1.31 -5.71
N CYS A 19 1.84 -1.26 -6.69
CA CYS A 19 0.43 -1.52 -6.47
C CYS A 19 0.19 -3.02 -6.39
N LYS A 20 0.54 -3.61 -5.24
CA LYS A 20 0.46 -5.06 -5.09
C LYS A 20 -0.44 -5.49 -3.94
N TYR A 21 -0.99 -4.56 -3.18
CA TYR A 21 -1.85 -4.90 -2.06
C TYR A 21 -3.30 -4.70 -2.43
N ASP A 22 -4.15 -5.65 -2.03
CA ASP A 22 -5.58 -5.57 -2.34
C ASP A 22 -6.31 -4.63 -1.40
N THR A 23 -5.82 -4.46 -0.18
CA THR A 23 -6.45 -3.59 0.78
C THR A 23 -5.40 -2.74 1.47
N LYS A 24 -5.86 -1.61 2.02
CA LYS A 24 -4.97 -0.75 2.78
C LYS A 24 -4.44 -1.47 4.01
N ALA A 25 -5.26 -2.29 4.63
CA ALA A 25 -4.84 -3.03 5.81
C ALA A 25 -3.67 -3.96 5.48
N GLU A 26 -3.74 -4.63 4.34
CA GLU A 26 -2.64 -5.50 3.92
C GLU A 26 -1.36 -4.71 3.68
N CYS A 27 -1.51 -3.55 3.06
CA CYS A 27 -0.35 -2.70 2.79
C CYS A 27 0.32 -2.27 4.08
N GLU A 28 -0.47 -1.85 5.05
CA GLU A 28 0.08 -1.40 6.32
C GLU A 28 0.67 -2.55 7.12
N GLU A 29 0.04 -3.71 7.05
CA GLU A 29 0.53 -4.86 7.79
C GLU A 29 1.91 -5.28 7.30
N ASP A 30 2.12 -5.25 6.01
CA ASP A 30 3.39 -5.66 5.44
C ASP A 30 4.50 -4.64 5.72
N ASN A 31 4.14 -3.42 6.02
CA ASN A 31 5.10 -2.34 6.25
C ASN A 31 5.00 -1.77 7.65
N LYS A 32 4.51 -2.54 8.58
CA LYS A 32 4.26 -2.02 9.92
C LYS A 32 5.54 -1.71 10.69
N ASP A 33 6.67 -2.19 10.21
CA ASP A 33 7.94 -1.93 10.86
C ASP A 33 8.54 -0.59 10.47
N TYR A 34 7.93 0.13 9.59
CA TYR A 34 8.43 1.44 9.17
C TYR A 34 8.08 2.55 10.19
#